data_472a831113d660cc1d6208f07e8773e3
#
_entry.id   472a831113d660cc1d6208f07e8773e3
#
_cell.length_a   1.000
_cell.length_b   1.000
_cell.length_c   1.000
_cell.angle_alpha   90.00
_cell.angle_beta   90.00
_cell.angle_gamma   90.00
#
_symmetry.space_group_name_H-M   'P 1'
#
loop_
_entity.id
_entity.type
_entity.pdbx_description
1 polymer ?
#
loop_
_entity_poly.entity_id
_entity_poly.type
_entity_poly.pdbx_seq_one_letter_code
_entity_poly.pdbx_strand_id
1 'polypeptide(L)'
;MKPGLEEIEQRLLQRFPQARLRVLDDSHLHAGHAGSAGGAGHFTVDIVCDSFAGLGRLARHRLVYDAVADWMPHRIHALIVKASTPAESAAAQAPAPPISTNHSTGT
;
A
#
# COMPACT_ATOMS: atom_id res chain seq x y z
N MET A 1 11.55 -3.77 -16.44
CA MET A 1 11.99 -2.52 -15.79
C MET A 1 10.93 -2.05 -14.83
N LYS A 2 11.31 -1.76 -13.61
CA LYS A 2 10.34 -1.30 -12.60
C LYS A 2 9.88 0.13 -12.92
N PRO A 3 8.62 0.47 -12.58
CA PRO A 3 8.16 1.85 -12.70
C PRO A 3 8.80 2.73 -11.65
N GLY A 4 8.85 4.03 -11.91
CA GLY A 4 9.27 4.99 -10.90
C GLY A 4 8.20 5.20 -9.85
N LEU A 5 8.61 5.70 -8.67
CA LEU A 5 7.65 5.98 -7.60
C LEU A 5 6.57 6.94 -8.05
N GLU A 6 6.95 7.98 -8.80
CA GLU A 6 5.97 8.95 -9.31
C GLU A 6 4.99 8.32 -10.28
N GLU A 7 5.44 7.40 -11.11
CA GLU A 7 4.54 6.70 -12.02
C GLU A 7 3.46 5.93 -11.27
N ILE A 8 3.86 5.24 -10.20
CA ILE A 8 2.93 4.48 -9.39
C ILE A 8 1.96 5.42 -8.69
N GLU A 9 2.47 6.50 -8.11
CA GLU A 9 1.64 7.49 -7.43
C GLU A 9 0.61 8.09 -8.37
N GLN A 10 1.03 8.51 -9.55
CA GLN A 10 0.12 9.10 -10.52
C GLN A 10 -0.94 8.11 -11.00
N ARG A 11 -0.54 6.88 -11.25
CA ARG A 11 -1.47 5.84 -11.66
C ARG A 11 -2.55 5.62 -10.59
N LEU A 12 -2.12 5.53 -9.33
CA LEU A 12 -3.05 5.33 -8.21
C LEU A 12 -3.93 6.54 -7.99
N LEU A 13 -3.42 7.75 -8.16
CA LEU A 13 -4.23 8.97 -8.05
C LEU A 13 -5.24 9.11 -9.17
N GLN A 14 -4.96 8.59 -10.36
CA GLN A 14 -5.96 8.54 -11.43
C GLN A 14 -7.13 7.64 -11.06
N ARG A 15 -6.85 6.53 -10.38
CA ARG A 15 -7.88 5.59 -9.96
C ARG A 15 -8.58 6.05 -8.68
N PHE A 16 -7.85 6.72 -7.78
CA PHE A 16 -8.34 7.19 -6.49
C PHE A 16 -7.98 8.66 -6.31
N PRO A 17 -8.69 9.59 -6.97
CA PRO A 17 -8.25 11.00 -7.03
C PRO A 17 -8.14 11.69 -5.69
N GLN A 18 -8.88 11.24 -4.68
CA GLN A 18 -8.87 11.88 -3.36
C GLN A 18 -8.01 11.15 -2.35
N ALA A 19 -7.28 10.13 -2.79
CA ALA A 19 -6.46 9.35 -1.90
C ALA A 19 -5.23 10.12 -1.43
N ARG A 20 -4.83 9.84 -0.19
CA ARG A 20 -3.49 10.16 0.28
C ARG A 20 -2.69 8.88 0.18
N LEU A 21 -1.52 8.94 -0.41
CA LEU A 21 -0.76 7.73 -0.58
C LEU A 21 0.73 7.96 -0.42
N ARG A 22 1.41 6.91 -0.06
CA ARG A 22 2.86 6.85 0.02
C ARG A 22 3.30 5.55 -0.60
N VAL A 23 4.27 5.61 -1.49
CA VAL A 23 4.82 4.45 -2.16
C VAL A 23 6.27 4.31 -1.76
N LEU A 24 6.64 3.13 -1.34
CA LEU A 24 8.02 2.81 -0.96
C LEU A 24 8.57 1.77 -1.93
N ASP A 25 9.78 2.00 -2.38
CA ASP A 25 10.49 1.06 -3.23
C ASP A 25 11.35 0.17 -2.34
N ASP A 26 10.92 -1.07 -2.19
CA ASP A 26 11.60 -2.05 -1.34
C ASP A 26 12.51 -2.97 -2.14
N SER A 27 12.77 -2.65 -3.40
CA SER A 27 13.54 -3.52 -4.29
C SER A 27 14.92 -3.85 -3.74
N HIS A 28 15.54 -2.91 -3.04
CA HIS A 28 16.86 -3.12 -2.45
C HIS A 28 16.88 -4.19 -1.37
N LEU A 29 15.75 -4.44 -0.73
CA LEU A 29 15.65 -5.48 0.31
C LEU A 29 15.67 -6.89 -0.31
N HIS A 30 15.46 -6.96 -1.61
CA HIS A 30 15.40 -8.21 -2.36
C HIS A 30 16.56 -8.37 -3.33
N ALA A 31 17.57 -7.50 -3.25
CA ALA A 31 18.73 -7.54 -4.12
C ALA A 31 19.41 -8.90 -3.99
N GLY A 32 19.73 -9.51 -5.12
CA GLY A 32 20.32 -10.83 -5.17
C GLY A 32 19.32 -11.98 -5.19
N HIS A 33 18.05 -11.72 -5.00
CA HIS A 33 17.01 -12.74 -5.13
C HIS A 33 16.59 -12.89 -6.59
N ALA A 34 16.14 -14.08 -6.95
CA ALA A 34 15.73 -14.36 -8.32
C ALA A 34 14.61 -13.41 -8.80
N GLY A 35 13.73 -13.01 -7.91
CA GLY A 35 12.62 -12.13 -8.25
C GLY A 35 13.03 -10.73 -8.68
N SER A 36 14.25 -10.29 -8.35
CA SER A 36 14.76 -8.99 -8.76
C SER A 36 15.63 -9.03 -10.00
N ALA A 37 15.96 -10.21 -10.48
CA ALA A 37 16.92 -10.37 -11.56
C ALA A 37 16.45 -9.78 -12.89
N GLY A 38 15.14 -9.69 -13.10
CA GLY A 38 14.57 -9.15 -14.33
C GLY A 38 14.31 -7.65 -14.30
N GLY A 39 14.73 -6.96 -13.24
CA GLY A 39 14.47 -5.53 -13.09
C GLY A 39 13.08 -5.17 -12.62
N ALA A 40 12.26 -6.14 -12.26
CA ALA A 40 10.93 -5.88 -11.67
C ALA A 40 11.09 -5.40 -10.23
N GLY A 41 10.22 -4.50 -9.80
CA GLY A 41 10.31 -3.89 -8.50
C GLY A 41 9.47 -4.57 -7.44
N HIS A 42 9.82 -4.29 -6.20
CA HIS A 42 9.07 -4.67 -5.01
C HIS A 42 8.66 -3.37 -4.31
N PHE A 43 7.36 -3.18 -4.14
CA PHE A 43 6.86 -1.91 -3.63
C PHE A 43 5.87 -2.13 -2.47
N THR A 44 5.81 -1.15 -1.57
CA THR A 44 4.77 -1.04 -0.56
C THR A 44 3.96 0.21 -0.86
N VAL A 45 2.64 0.05 -0.93
CA VAL A 45 1.70 1.15 -1.12
C VAL A 45 0.89 1.32 0.15
N ASP A 46 0.99 2.50 0.74
CA ASP A 46 0.17 2.91 1.87
C ASP A 46 -0.83 3.94 1.34
N ILE A 47 -2.09 3.56 1.25
CA ILE A 47 -3.10 4.37 0.59
C ILE A 47 -4.32 4.56 1.49
N VAL A 48 -4.75 5.82 1.64
CA VAL A 48 -5.88 6.21 2.48
C VAL A 48 -6.94 6.83 1.57
N CYS A 49 -8.12 6.22 1.52
CA CYS A 49 -9.18 6.71 0.64
C CYS A 49 -10.54 6.25 1.15
N ASP A 50 -11.54 7.14 1.01
CA ASP A 50 -12.93 6.82 1.36
C ASP A 50 -13.49 5.66 0.54
N SER A 51 -12.93 5.41 -0.63
CA SER A 51 -13.38 4.32 -1.51
C SER A 51 -13.27 2.95 -0.85
N PHE A 52 -12.50 2.83 0.21
CA PHE A 52 -12.31 1.56 0.91
C PHE A 52 -13.32 1.31 2.02
N ALA A 53 -14.21 2.28 2.27
CA ALA A 53 -15.21 2.14 3.32
C ALA A 53 -16.12 0.94 3.05
N GLY A 54 -16.35 0.15 4.07
CA GLY A 54 -17.19 -1.03 3.94
C GLY A 54 -16.56 -2.24 3.25
N LEU A 55 -15.33 -2.11 2.79
CA LEU A 55 -14.63 -3.19 2.10
C LEU A 55 -13.67 -3.90 3.03
N GLY A 56 -13.60 -5.22 2.91
CA GLY A 56 -12.60 -6.02 3.60
C GLY A 56 -11.23 -5.88 2.98
N ARG A 57 -10.23 -6.45 3.65
CA ARG A 57 -8.84 -6.33 3.22
C ARG A 57 -8.63 -6.84 1.79
N LEU A 58 -9.20 -7.98 1.45
CA LEU A 58 -9.00 -8.58 0.14
C LEU A 58 -9.58 -7.70 -0.97
N ALA A 59 -10.78 -7.16 -0.76
CA ALA A 59 -11.40 -6.29 -1.76
C ALA A 59 -10.59 -5.02 -1.98
N ARG A 60 -10.07 -4.42 -0.91
CA ARG A 60 -9.21 -3.24 -1.01
C ARG A 60 -7.93 -3.55 -1.79
N HIS A 61 -7.32 -4.67 -1.48
CA HIS A 61 -6.11 -5.12 -2.13
C HIS A 61 -6.33 -5.29 -3.63
N ARG A 62 -7.45 -5.89 -4.01
CA ARG A 62 -7.79 -6.09 -5.42
C ARG A 62 -7.98 -4.78 -6.16
N LEU A 63 -8.62 -3.78 -5.53
CA LEU A 63 -8.81 -2.49 -6.16
C LEU A 63 -7.47 -1.82 -6.47
N VAL A 64 -6.53 -1.89 -5.55
CA VAL A 64 -5.20 -1.29 -5.77
C VAL A 64 -4.42 -2.09 -6.81
N TYR A 65 -4.47 -3.41 -6.74
CA TYR A 65 -3.81 -4.26 -7.73
C TYR A 65 -4.35 -4.01 -9.14
N ASP A 66 -5.68 -3.86 -9.28
CA ASP A 66 -6.28 -3.61 -10.58
C ASP A 66 -5.77 -2.33 -11.21
N ALA A 67 -5.47 -1.33 -10.40
CA ALA A 67 -4.96 -0.05 -10.90
C ALA A 67 -3.60 -0.19 -11.58
N VAL A 68 -2.80 -1.18 -11.20
CA VAL A 68 -1.47 -1.40 -11.74
C VAL A 68 -1.30 -2.78 -12.38
N ALA A 69 -2.42 -3.44 -12.69
CA ALA A 69 -2.41 -4.83 -13.15
C ALA A 69 -1.60 -5.02 -14.43
N ASP A 70 -1.60 -4.04 -15.31
CA ASP A 70 -0.84 -4.11 -16.56
C ASP A 70 0.69 -4.09 -16.34
N TRP A 71 1.13 -3.69 -15.16
CA TRP A 71 2.55 -3.70 -14.80
C TRP A 71 2.99 -5.00 -14.13
N MET A 72 2.03 -5.86 -13.75
CA MET A 72 2.35 -7.09 -13.04
C MET A 72 2.36 -8.28 -14.00
N PRO A 73 3.27 -9.22 -13.82
CA PRO A 73 4.37 -9.21 -12.86
C PRO A 73 5.70 -8.68 -13.44
N HIS A 74 5.66 -8.17 -14.66
CA HIS A 74 6.90 -7.89 -15.42
C HIS A 74 7.63 -6.64 -14.92
N ARG A 75 6.89 -5.60 -14.55
CA ARG A 75 7.48 -4.35 -14.04
C ARG A 75 7.38 -4.26 -12.53
N ILE A 76 6.33 -4.85 -11.94
CA ILE A 76 6.18 -4.98 -10.50
C ILE A 76 6.10 -6.46 -10.18
N HIS A 77 7.08 -6.96 -9.41
CA HIS A 77 7.11 -8.37 -9.04
C HIS A 77 6.27 -8.64 -7.80
N ALA A 78 6.33 -7.74 -6.83
CA ALA A 78 5.57 -7.87 -5.60
C ALA A 78 5.06 -6.51 -5.15
N LEU A 79 3.85 -6.49 -4.63
CA LEU A 79 3.19 -5.27 -4.17
C LEU A 79 2.51 -5.55 -2.83
N ILE A 80 2.96 -4.86 -1.79
CA ILE A 80 2.32 -4.90 -0.49
C ILE A 80 1.37 -3.71 -0.42
N VAL A 81 0.11 -3.96 -0.10
CA VAL A 81 -0.92 -2.92 -0.05
C VAL A 81 -1.40 -2.76 1.38
N LYS A 82 -1.32 -1.54 1.88
CA LYS A 82 -1.91 -1.13 3.16
C LYS A 82 -2.96 -0.08 2.85
N ALA A 83 -4.21 -0.51 2.75
CA ALA A 83 -5.31 0.34 2.35
C ALA A 83 -6.23 0.59 3.53
N SER A 84 -6.54 1.85 3.79
CA SER A 84 -7.39 2.24 4.90
C SER A 84 -8.30 3.39 4.49
N THR A 85 -9.35 3.62 5.29
CA THR A 85 -10.16 4.81 5.17
C THR A 85 -9.54 5.93 5.99
N PRO A 86 -9.94 7.20 5.75
CA PRO A 86 -9.45 8.30 6.59
C PRO A 86 -9.72 8.10 8.07
N ALA A 87 -10.88 7.54 8.42
CA ALA A 87 -11.22 7.29 9.82
C ALA A 87 -10.29 6.23 10.43
N GLU A 88 -10.02 5.16 9.70
CA GLU A 88 -9.11 4.11 10.16
C GLU A 88 -7.69 4.63 10.30
N SER A 89 -7.25 5.43 9.36
CA SER A 89 -5.92 6.01 9.39
C SER A 89 -5.76 6.97 10.57
N ALA A 90 -6.76 7.80 10.82
CA ALA A 90 -6.75 8.72 11.95
C ALA A 90 -6.70 7.96 13.28
N ALA A 91 -7.46 6.86 13.38
CA ALA A 91 -7.46 6.04 14.59
C ALA A 91 -6.08 5.39 14.82
N ALA A 92 -5.44 4.93 13.75
CA ALA A 92 -4.12 4.30 13.85
C ALA A 92 -3.03 5.30 14.23
N GLN A 93 -3.21 6.59 13.91
CA GLN A 93 -2.24 7.63 14.20
C GLN A 93 -2.53 8.38 15.50
N ALA A 94 -3.66 8.07 16.13
CA ALA A 94 -4.01 8.72 17.39
C ALA A 94 -2.98 8.37 18.47
N PRO A 95 -2.67 9.29 19.40
CA PRO A 95 -1.77 8.98 20.50
C PRO A 95 -2.35 7.82 21.32
N ALA A 96 -1.49 6.91 21.76
CA ALA A 96 -1.93 5.82 22.62
C ALA A 96 -2.49 6.41 23.92
N PRO A 97 -3.63 5.85 24.42
CA PRO A 97 -4.13 6.28 25.73
C PRO A 97 -3.10 5.95 26.80
N PRO A 98 -2.96 6.81 27.80
CA PRO A 98 -2.07 6.50 28.90
C PRO A 98 -2.54 5.23 29.59
N ILE A 99 -2.48 4.21 29.79
CA ILE A 99 -2.71 2.95 30.06
C ILE A 99 -3.35 2.02 29.94
N SER A 100 -3.49 2.28 29.98
CA SER A 100 -3.77 1.57 29.47
C SER A 100 -3.83 0.80 29.06
N THR A 101 -3.83 0.94 29.41
CA THR A 101 -3.82 0.27 28.84
C THR A 101 -3.64 -0.57 28.52
N ASN A 102 -3.72 -0.66 28.80
CA ASN A 102 -3.64 -1.38 28.35
C ASN A 102 -3.62 -2.19 27.90
N HIS A 103 -3.78 -2.20 28.25
CA HIS A 103 -3.85 -2.84 27.86
C HIS A 103 -4.10 -3.51 27.50
N SER A 104 -4.27 -3.43 27.94
CA SER A 104 -4.60 -3.95 27.64
C SER A 104 -4.93 -4.47 27.21
N THR A 105 -5.23 -4.22 27.43
CA THR A 105 -5.56 -4.57 27.03
C THR A 105 -5.85 -4.92 26.48
N GLY A 106 -5.99 -4.55 26.78
CA GLY A 106 -6.39 -4.81 26.31
C GLY A 106 -6.77 -4.98 25.86
N THR A 107 -7.06 -4.75 26.03
CA THR A 107 -7.32 -4.97 25.74
C THR A 107 -7.31 -5.23 25.52
#